data_d0279613ebb060fd24aa809ad83eb42d
#
_entry.id   d0279613ebb060fd24aa809ad83eb42d
#
_cell.length_a   1.000
_cell.length_b   1.000
_cell.length_c   1.000
_cell.angle_alpha   90.00
_cell.angle_beta   90.00
_cell.angle_gamma   90.00
#
_symmetry.space_group_name_H-M   'P 1'
#
loop_
_entity.id
_entity.type
_entity.pdbx_description
1 polymer ?
#
loop_
_entity_poly.entity_id
_entity_poly.type
_entity_poly.pdbx_seq_one_letter_code
_entity_poly.pdbx_strand_id
1 'polypeptide(L)'
;MKRNLAASREKAKAIIMSGNVYVDNQKEDKPGTTFPEESKIEVRGHTLPYVSRGGLKLEKAMKEFQVSVEGKVCTDVGSSTGGFTDCMLQNGAVKVFAIDVGHGQLDWKLRQDERVVCMEKTNIRYVTPEDIGEPVDFSSIDVSFISLTKVLMPIRDYLTDKGQIVAL
;
A
#
# COMPACT_ATOMS: atom_id res chain seq x y z
N MET A 1 24.21 4.78 2.69
CA MET A 1 24.72 3.82 1.69
C MET A 1 26.02 3.19 2.14
N LYS A 2 27.14 3.88 2.33
CA LYS A 2 28.40 3.25 2.82
C LYS A 2 28.23 2.45 4.12
N ARG A 3 27.26 2.80 4.98
CA ARG A 3 26.95 2.14 6.26
C ARG A 3 25.74 1.20 6.22
N ASN A 4 25.22 0.86 5.04
CA ASN A 4 24.04 -0.01 4.82
C ASN A 4 22.75 0.41 5.55
N LEU A 5 22.62 1.70 5.90
CA LEU A 5 21.43 2.24 6.58
C LEU A 5 20.27 2.56 5.61
N ALA A 6 20.52 2.56 4.32
CA ALA A 6 19.52 2.77 3.27
C ALA A 6 19.96 2.11 1.96
N ALA A 7 19.00 1.54 1.21
CA ALA A 7 19.28 0.81 -0.02
C ALA A 7 19.58 1.73 -1.22
N SER A 8 19.09 2.98 -1.22
CA SER A 8 19.36 3.97 -2.26
C SER A 8 19.47 5.38 -1.67
N ARG A 9 19.96 6.33 -2.48
CA ARG A 9 20.07 7.75 -2.09
C ARG A 9 18.70 8.38 -1.87
N GLU A 10 17.71 8.02 -2.69
CA GLU A 10 16.32 8.48 -2.58
C GLU A 10 15.68 7.95 -1.29
N LYS A 11 15.88 6.67 -0.97
CA LYS A 11 15.42 6.08 0.30
C LYS A 11 16.10 6.72 1.50
N ALA A 12 17.40 7.01 1.42
CA ALA A 12 18.11 7.72 2.47
C ALA A 12 17.51 9.12 2.72
N LYS A 13 17.23 9.89 1.66
CA LYS A 13 16.56 11.19 1.77
C LYS A 13 15.19 11.07 2.43
N ALA A 14 14.36 10.10 2.02
CA ALA A 14 13.04 9.88 2.58
C ALA A 14 13.10 9.54 4.08
N ILE A 15 14.05 8.69 4.52
CA ILE A 15 14.26 8.33 5.92
C ILE A 15 14.71 9.54 6.74
N ILE A 16 15.59 10.39 6.20
CA ILE A 16 16.03 11.63 6.86
C ILE A 16 14.84 12.57 7.01
N MET A 17 14.12 12.85 5.93
CA MET A 17 12.97 13.76 5.93
C MET A 17 11.81 13.27 6.80
N SER A 18 11.70 11.97 7.06
CA SER A 18 10.71 11.42 8.00
C SER A 18 11.10 11.67 9.48
N GLY A 19 12.28 12.24 9.73
CA GLY A 19 12.76 12.55 11.08
C GLY A 19 13.17 11.33 11.89
N ASN A 20 13.50 10.23 11.23
CA ASN A 20 13.91 8.97 11.87
C ASN A 20 15.43 8.82 11.99
N VAL A 21 16.20 9.78 11.47
CA VAL A 21 17.67 9.76 11.55
C VAL A 21 18.16 10.57 12.74
N TYR A 22 19.09 9.99 13.47
CA TYR A 22 19.80 10.63 14.58
C TYR A 22 21.30 10.55 14.33
N VAL A 23 21.99 11.68 14.46
CA VAL A 23 23.45 11.79 14.40
C VAL A 23 23.94 12.22 15.76
N ASP A 24 24.80 11.42 16.38
CA ASP A 24 25.31 11.65 17.74
C ASP A 24 24.17 11.96 18.75
N ASN A 25 23.08 11.21 18.69
CA ASN A 25 21.85 11.37 19.47
C ASN A 25 21.01 12.62 19.16
N GLN A 26 21.40 13.46 18.21
CA GLN A 26 20.60 14.60 17.77
C GLN A 26 19.80 14.23 16.52
N LYS A 27 18.51 14.61 16.50
CA LYS A 27 17.63 14.38 15.37
C LYS A 27 18.08 15.20 14.16
N GLU A 28 18.19 14.55 13.00
CA GLU A 28 18.53 15.20 11.73
C GLU A 28 17.42 14.92 10.71
N ASP A 29 16.81 15.97 10.17
CA ASP A 29 15.71 15.89 9.20
C ASP A 29 16.03 16.57 7.86
N LYS A 30 17.23 17.15 7.71
CA LYS A 30 17.66 17.84 6.49
C LYS A 30 18.62 16.99 5.67
N PRO A 31 18.18 16.47 4.51
CA PRO A 31 19.09 15.76 3.61
C PRO A 31 20.13 16.73 3.04
N GLY A 32 21.39 16.48 3.27
CA GLY A 32 22.50 17.31 2.77
C GLY A 32 23.37 17.92 3.83
N THR A 33 22.97 17.83 5.10
CA THR A 33 23.86 18.16 6.23
C THR A 33 25.08 17.25 6.20
N THR A 34 26.26 17.84 6.38
CA THR A 34 27.53 17.10 6.43
C THR A 34 27.96 16.89 7.88
N PHE A 35 28.44 15.69 8.17
CA PHE A 35 28.92 15.29 9.51
C PHE A 35 30.29 14.66 9.37
N PRO A 36 31.10 14.69 10.44
CA PRO A 36 32.34 13.95 10.51
C PRO A 36 32.13 12.45 10.19
N GLU A 37 33.12 11.79 9.61
CA GLU A 37 32.99 10.40 9.19
C GLU A 37 32.82 9.45 10.41
N GLU A 38 33.33 9.83 11.56
CA GLU A 38 33.23 9.12 12.84
C GLU A 38 31.86 9.29 13.55
N SER A 39 31.04 10.25 13.14
CA SER A 39 29.73 10.48 13.77
C SER A 39 28.87 9.23 13.78
N LYS A 40 28.24 8.95 14.90
CA LYS A 40 27.32 7.82 15.07
C LYS A 40 25.99 8.14 14.40
N ILE A 41 25.65 7.43 13.33
CA ILE A 41 24.37 7.59 12.63
C ILE A 41 23.47 6.41 13.02
N GLU A 42 22.29 6.72 13.53
CA GLU A 42 21.25 5.75 13.88
C GLU A 42 19.96 6.09 13.14
N VAL A 43 19.29 5.08 12.60
CA VAL A 43 17.91 5.17 12.14
C VAL A 43 17.02 4.64 13.26
N ARG A 44 16.28 5.55 13.90
CA ARG A 44 15.36 5.23 15.00
C ARG A 44 13.93 5.31 14.47
N GLY A 45 13.13 4.34 14.83
CA GLY A 45 11.76 4.20 14.32
C GLY A 45 11.66 3.16 13.23
N HIS A 46 10.45 2.66 13.02
CA HIS A 46 10.17 1.73 11.96
C HIS A 46 10.15 2.48 10.63
N THR A 47 11.02 2.11 9.70
CA THR A 47 10.81 2.45 8.30
C THR A 47 9.46 1.89 7.90
N LEU A 48 8.62 2.72 7.28
CA LEU A 48 7.31 2.29 6.82
C LEU A 48 7.49 1.06 5.90
N PRO A 49 6.92 -0.11 6.24
CA PRO A 49 7.13 -1.33 5.47
C PRO A 49 6.41 -1.30 4.12
N TYR A 50 5.46 -0.37 3.95
CA TYR A 50 4.61 -0.22 2.78
C TYR A 50 4.86 1.12 2.07
N VAL A 51 4.41 1.24 0.81
CA VAL A 51 4.53 2.47 0.01
C VAL A 51 3.82 3.67 0.64
N SER A 52 2.85 3.43 1.52
CA SER A 52 2.17 4.48 2.30
C SER A 52 1.68 3.95 3.66
N ARG A 53 1.29 4.88 4.56
CA ARG A 53 0.72 4.55 5.88
C ARG A 53 -0.58 3.75 5.79
N GLY A 54 -1.29 3.81 4.67
CA GLY A 54 -2.48 3.00 4.42
C GLY A 54 -2.22 1.52 4.65
N GLY A 55 -1.07 1.00 4.23
CA GLY A 55 -0.70 -0.40 4.43
C GLY A 55 -0.77 -0.86 5.89
N LEU A 56 -0.41 0.00 6.85
CA LEU A 56 -0.51 -0.30 8.29
C LEU A 56 -1.96 -0.43 8.76
N LYS A 57 -2.91 0.31 8.15
CA LYS A 57 -4.34 0.18 8.47
C LYS A 57 -4.84 -1.21 8.09
N LEU A 58 -4.55 -1.63 6.85
CA LEU A 58 -4.98 -2.94 6.37
C LEU A 58 -4.30 -4.08 7.13
N GLU A 59 -2.99 -3.97 7.40
CA GLU A 59 -2.26 -4.95 8.21
C GLU A 59 -2.92 -5.15 9.57
N LYS A 60 -3.25 -4.05 10.25
CA LYS A 60 -3.96 -4.10 11.54
C LYS A 60 -5.32 -4.77 11.40
N ALA A 61 -6.12 -4.39 10.40
CA ALA A 61 -7.44 -4.98 10.17
C ALA A 61 -7.35 -6.49 9.91
N MET A 62 -6.42 -6.92 9.06
CA MET A 62 -6.19 -8.34 8.75
C MET A 62 -5.84 -9.13 10.02
N LYS A 63 -5.00 -8.57 10.89
CA LYS A 63 -4.61 -9.19 12.16
C LYS A 63 -5.79 -9.26 13.14
N GLU A 64 -6.52 -8.16 13.34
CA GLU A 64 -7.64 -8.10 14.30
C GLU A 64 -8.81 -9.00 13.88
N PHE A 65 -9.10 -9.06 12.59
CA PHE A 65 -10.19 -9.88 12.04
C PHE A 65 -9.74 -11.27 11.60
N GLN A 66 -8.47 -11.62 11.80
CA GLN A 66 -7.88 -12.90 11.40
C GLN A 66 -8.14 -13.25 9.93
N VAL A 67 -8.00 -12.25 9.05
CA VAL A 67 -8.16 -12.40 7.60
C VAL A 67 -6.82 -12.64 6.94
N SER A 68 -6.72 -13.64 6.07
CA SER A 68 -5.55 -13.91 5.23
C SER A 68 -5.85 -13.62 3.77
N VAL A 69 -4.87 -13.07 3.07
CA VAL A 69 -4.91 -12.84 1.61
C VAL A 69 -3.93 -13.75 0.86
N GLU A 70 -3.27 -14.65 1.57
CA GLU A 70 -2.30 -15.58 0.97
C GLU A 70 -2.97 -16.46 -0.11
N GLY A 71 -2.38 -16.48 -1.30
CA GLY A 71 -2.88 -17.22 -2.46
C GLY A 71 -4.17 -16.66 -3.08
N LYS A 72 -4.64 -15.49 -2.64
CA LYS A 72 -5.92 -14.91 -3.07
C LYS A 72 -5.75 -13.90 -4.20
N VAL A 73 -6.81 -13.81 -5.02
CA VAL A 73 -7.06 -12.71 -5.95
C VAL A 73 -7.80 -11.61 -5.18
N CYS A 74 -7.29 -10.39 -5.23
CA CYS A 74 -7.78 -9.28 -4.41
C CYS A 74 -8.14 -8.06 -5.25
N THR A 75 -9.01 -7.19 -4.70
CA THR A 75 -9.22 -5.83 -5.20
C THR A 75 -8.89 -4.82 -4.10
N ASP A 76 -8.29 -3.70 -4.49
CA ASP A 76 -8.02 -2.53 -3.66
C ASP A 76 -8.85 -1.37 -4.19
N VAL A 77 -9.97 -1.08 -3.53
CA VAL A 77 -10.94 -0.05 -3.95
C VAL A 77 -10.63 1.25 -3.24
N GLY A 78 -10.19 2.25 -4.01
CA GLY A 78 -9.59 3.48 -3.53
C GLY A 78 -8.10 3.31 -3.29
N SER A 79 -7.39 2.71 -4.25
CA SER A 79 -5.99 2.29 -4.08
C SER A 79 -5.02 3.44 -3.84
N SER A 80 -5.31 4.64 -4.36
CA SER A 80 -4.45 5.83 -4.19
C SER A 80 -2.97 5.52 -4.50
N THR A 81 -2.07 5.73 -3.56
CA THR A 81 -0.64 5.41 -3.70
C THR A 81 -0.34 3.90 -3.64
N GLY A 82 -1.30 3.08 -3.23
CA GLY A 82 -1.17 1.62 -3.20
C GLY A 82 -0.74 1.02 -1.87
N GLY A 83 -0.98 1.71 -0.75
CA GLY A 83 -0.62 1.17 0.56
C GLY A 83 -1.29 -0.17 0.87
N PHE A 84 -2.58 -0.32 0.56
CA PHE A 84 -3.30 -1.57 0.74
C PHE A 84 -2.84 -2.63 -0.26
N THR A 85 -2.67 -2.25 -1.53
CA THR A 85 -2.11 -3.13 -2.58
C THR A 85 -0.76 -3.71 -2.14
N ASP A 86 0.18 -2.88 -1.68
CA ASP A 86 1.50 -3.32 -1.21
C ASP A 86 1.38 -4.26 0.01
N CYS A 87 0.49 -3.94 0.95
CA CYS A 87 0.21 -4.80 2.10
C CYS A 87 -0.30 -6.18 1.67
N MET A 88 -1.26 -6.24 0.76
CA MET A 88 -1.79 -7.52 0.25
C MET A 88 -0.70 -8.34 -0.46
N LEU A 89 0.10 -7.72 -1.32
CA LEU A 89 1.19 -8.39 -2.03
C LEU A 89 2.26 -8.95 -1.08
N GLN A 90 2.65 -8.19 -0.05
CA GLN A 90 3.61 -8.64 0.96
C GLN A 90 3.05 -9.77 1.84
N ASN A 91 1.73 -9.87 1.98
CA ASN A 91 1.03 -10.95 2.69
C ASN A 91 0.60 -12.11 1.78
N GLY A 92 1.14 -12.20 0.57
CA GLY A 92 1.02 -13.38 -0.29
C GLY A 92 -0.15 -13.37 -1.27
N ALA A 93 -0.82 -12.23 -1.51
CA ALA A 93 -1.80 -12.12 -2.58
C ALA A 93 -1.14 -12.44 -3.93
N VAL A 94 -1.80 -13.25 -4.75
CA VAL A 94 -1.29 -13.64 -6.07
C VAL A 94 -1.61 -12.64 -7.14
N LYS A 95 -2.65 -11.83 -6.93
CA LYS A 95 -3.06 -10.77 -7.85
C LYS A 95 -3.85 -9.69 -7.12
N VAL A 96 -3.64 -8.43 -7.47
CA VAL A 96 -4.38 -7.29 -6.91
C VAL A 96 -4.82 -6.35 -8.03
N PHE A 97 -6.12 -6.12 -8.13
CA PHE A 97 -6.69 -5.08 -8.97
C PHE A 97 -6.73 -3.78 -8.17
N ALA A 98 -5.88 -2.82 -8.50
CA ALA A 98 -5.80 -1.52 -7.85
C ALA A 98 -6.72 -0.53 -8.56
N ILE A 99 -7.90 -0.28 -7.98
CA ILE A 99 -8.99 0.50 -8.57
C ILE A 99 -9.03 1.88 -7.94
N ASP A 100 -8.94 2.94 -8.74
CA ASP A 100 -9.03 4.32 -8.28
C ASP A 100 -9.65 5.25 -9.34
N VAL A 101 -10.40 6.25 -8.90
CA VAL A 101 -10.92 7.30 -9.78
C VAL A 101 -9.84 8.29 -10.22
N GLY A 102 -8.76 8.39 -9.45
CA GLY A 102 -7.60 9.23 -9.72
C GLY A 102 -6.72 8.69 -10.85
N HIS A 103 -5.63 9.39 -11.10
CA HIS A 103 -4.68 9.04 -12.15
C HIS A 103 -3.25 9.36 -11.70
N GLY A 104 -2.33 8.45 -12.03
CA GLY A 104 -0.90 8.65 -11.78
C GLY A 104 -0.49 8.61 -10.31
N GLN A 105 -1.34 8.11 -9.41
CA GLN A 105 -1.08 8.09 -7.97
C GLN A 105 -0.40 6.80 -7.49
N LEU A 106 -0.71 5.67 -8.12
CA LEU A 106 -0.16 4.38 -7.73
C LEU A 106 1.37 4.41 -7.82
N ASP A 107 2.04 3.95 -6.76
CA ASP A 107 3.50 3.91 -6.68
C ASP A 107 4.10 3.14 -7.86
N TRP A 108 5.21 3.65 -8.38
CA TRP A 108 5.87 3.07 -9.57
C TRP A 108 6.29 1.62 -9.37
N LYS A 109 6.73 1.26 -8.18
CA LYS A 109 7.08 -0.11 -7.82
C LYS A 109 5.89 -1.07 -8.01
N LEU A 110 4.69 -0.62 -7.64
CA LEU A 110 3.48 -1.43 -7.77
C LEU A 110 3.00 -1.52 -9.22
N ARG A 111 3.17 -0.45 -10.00
CA ARG A 111 2.84 -0.46 -11.43
C ARG A 111 3.68 -1.46 -12.22
N GLN A 112 4.89 -1.76 -11.76
CA GLN A 112 5.81 -2.70 -12.40
C GLN A 112 5.66 -4.14 -11.88
N ASP A 113 4.87 -4.37 -10.83
CA ASP A 113 4.65 -5.71 -10.29
C ASP A 113 3.64 -6.45 -11.17
N GLU A 114 4.03 -7.60 -11.70
CA GLU A 114 3.21 -8.43 -12.59
C GLU A 114 1.89 -8.89 -11.95
N ARG A 115 1.83 -8.90 -10.62
CA ARG A 115 0.64 -9.25 -9.84
C ARG A 115 -0.36 -8.10 -9.73
N VAL A 116 0.00 -6.89 -10.16
CA VAL A 116 -0.85 -5.70 -10.02
C VAL A 116 -1.50 -5.34 -11.35
N VAL A 117 -2.81 -5.25 -11.34
CA VAL A 117 -3.59 -4.67 -12.44
C VAL A 117 -4.02 -3.27 -12.04
N CYS A 118 -3.41 -2.26 -12.68
CA CYS A 118 -3.70 -0.85 -12.39
C CYS A 118 -4.96 -0.40 -13.14
N MET A 119 -6.03 -0.11 -12.41
CA MET A 119 -7.32 0.37 -12.94
C MET A 119 -7.58 1.80 -12.47
N GLU A 120 -6.82 2.74 -13.00
CA GLU A 120 -7.00 4.18 -12.75
C GLU A 120 -8.14 4.78 -13.61
N LYS A 121 -8.59 6.00 -13.24
CA LYS A 121 -9.77 6.66 -13.85
C LYS A 121 -11.00 5.76 -13.86
N THR A 122 -11.10 4.86 -12.89
CA THR A 122 -12.12 3.84 -12.81
C THR A 122 -12.98 4.06 -11.57
N ASN A 123 -14.27 4.30 -11.79
CA ASN A 123 -15.23 4.42 -10.70
C ASN A 123 -15.81 3.04 -10.39
N ILE A 124 -15.56 2.56 -9.18
CA ILE A 124 -16.01 1.24 -8.70
C ILE A 124 -17.52 0.99 -8.92
N ARG A 125 -18.33 2.04 -8.88
CA ARG A 125 -19.79 1.94 -9.07
C ARG A 125 -20.18 1.36 -10.44
N TYR A 126 -19.30 1.42 -11.41
CA TYR A 126 -19.54 0.97 -12.79
C TYR A 126 -18.65 -0.22 -13.19
N VAL A 127 -17.85 -0.73 -12.26
CA VAL A 127 -17.02 -1.92 -12.50
C VAL A 127 -17.93 -3.15 -12.50
N THR A 128 -17.80 -3.96 -13.55
CA THR A 128 -18.55 -5.20 -13.75
C THR A 128 -17.64 -6.42 -13.52
N PRO A 129 -18.21 -7.62 -13.32
CA PRO A 129 -17.42 -8.85 -13.28
C PRO A 129 -16.55 -9.06 -14.53
N GLU A 130 -17.03 -8.61 -15.70
CA GLU A 130 -16.32 -8.70 -16.98
C GLU A 130 -15.09 -7.79 -17.01
N ASP A 131 -15.13 -6.63 -16.35
CA ASP A 131 -13.98 -5.71 -16.25
C ASP A 131 -12.85 -6.31 -15.41
N ILE A 132 -13.19 -7.09 -14.39
CA ILE A 132 -12.23 -7.83 -13.55
C ILE A 132 -11.77 -9.10 -14.26
N GLY A 133 -12.68 -9.84 -14.92
CA GLY A 133 -12.40 -11.00 -15.74
C GLY A 133 -12.11 -12.30 -14.98
N GLU A 134 -12.10 -12.28 -13.66
CA GLU A 134 -11.89 -13.44 -12.80
C GLU A 134 -12.54 -13.27 -11.41
N PRO A 135 -12.89 -14.36 -10.72
CA PRO A 135 -13.44 -14.27 -9.36
C PRO A 135 -12.44 -13.67 -8.37
N VAL A 136 -12.94 -12.86 -7.45
CA VAL A 136 -12.14 -12.19 -6.41
C VAL A 136 -12.44 -12.80 -5.05
N ASP A 137 -11.40 -13.09 -4.27
CA ASP A 137 -11.52 -13.72 -2.96
C ASP A 137 -11.53 -12.70 -1.80
N PHE A 138 -10.98 -11.51 -2.05
CA PHE A 138 -10.86 -10.48 -1.03
C PHE A 138 -10.93 -9.08 -1.64
N SER A 139 -11.67 -8.18 -0.99
CA SER A 139 -11.72 -6.77 -1.38
C SER A 139 -11.44 -5.86 -0.19
N SER A 140 -10.48 -4.96 -0.33
CA SER A 140 -10.30 -3.84 0.59
C SER A 140 -10.96 -2.58 0.04
N ILE A 141 -11.52 -1.76 0.94
CA ILE A 141 -12.20 -0.51 0.59
C ILE A 141 -11.70 0.60 1.52
N ASP A 142 -11.10 1.63 0.93
CA ASP A 142 -10.77 2.89 1.62
C ASP A 142 -11.10 4.06 0.68
N VAL A 143 -12.36 4.44 0.65
CA VAL A 143 -12.88 5.48 -0.25
C VAL A 143 -13.43 6.66 0.54
N SER A 144 -13.29 7.87 -0.03
CA SER A 144 -13.79 9.11 0.54
C SER A 144 -15.01 9.62 -0.25
N PHE A 145 -15.91 10.30 0.45
CA PHE A 145 -17.05 11.02 -0.14
C PHE A 145 -18.08 10.17 -0.91
N ILE A 146 -18.12 8.86 -0.65
CA ILE A 146 -19.10 7.95 -1.22
C ILE A 146 -19.68 7.02 -0.17
N SER A 147 -20.99 6.74 -0.23
CA SER A 147 -21.62 5.77 0.64
C SER A 147 -21.13 4.36 0.34
N LEU A 148 -20.75 3.61 1.38
CA LEU A 148 -20.36 2.21 1.26
C LEU A 148 -21.44 1.35 0.58
N THR A 149 -22.72 1.65 0.78
CA THR A 149 -23.83 0.93 0.12
C THR A 149 -23.74 0.96 -1.41
N LYS A 150 -23.22 2.06 -1.97
CA LYS A 150 -23.02 2.22 -3.42
C LYS A 150 -21.78 1.50 -3.95
N VAL A 151 -20.83 1.20 -3.06
CA VAL A 151 -19.57 0.54 -3.39
C VAL A 151 -19.67 -0.97 -3.20
N LEU A 152 -20.40 -1.43 -2.18
CA LEU A 152 -20.52 -2.84 -1.85
C LEU A 152 -21.24 -3.66 -2.92
N MET A 153 -22.24 -3.09 -3.61
CA MET A 153 -23.02 -3.82 -4.62
C MET A 153 -22.16 -4.29 -5.80
N PRO A 154 -21.39 -3.42 -6.49
CA PRO A 154 -20.51 -3.87 -7.56
C PRO A 154 -19.46 -4.88 -7.09
N ILE A 155 -18.92 -4.69 -5.88
CA ILE A 155 -17.92 -5.59 -5.30
C ILE A 155 -18.50 -6.99 -5.10
N ARG A 156 -19.71 -7.09 -4.53
CA ARG A 156 -20.41 -8.36 -4.33
C ARG A 156 -20.54 -9.16 -5.65
N ASP A 157 -20.77 -8.47 -6.75
CA ASP A 157 -21.08 -9.13 -8.02
C ASP A 157 -19.88 -9.87 -8.63
N TYR A 158 -18.63 -9.51 -8.27
CA TYR A 158 -17.41 -10.20 -8.69
C TYR A 158 -16.73 -11.03 -7.59
N LEU A 159 -17.23 -10.97 -6.35
CA LEU A 159 -16.70 -11.80 -5.27
C LEU A 159 -17.11 -13.27 -5.40
N THR A 160 -16.22 -14.16 -4.96
CA THR A 160 -16.56 -15.57 -4.75
C THR A 160 -17.57 -15.71 -3.60
N ASP A 161 -18.25 -16.86 -3.52
CA ASP A 161 -19.23 -17.15 -2.44
C ASP A 161 -18.62 -17.06 -1.04
N LYS A 162 -17.29 -17.27 -0.90
CA LYS A 162 -16.53 -17.16 0.33
C LYS A 162 -15.69 -15.88 0.41
N GLY A 163 -15.90 -14.98 -0.55
CA GLY A 163 -15.18 -13.72 -0.62
C GLY A 163 -15.38 -12.86 0.62
N GLN A 164 -14.33 -12.17 1.01
CA GLN A 164 -14.32 -11.32 2.21
C GLN A 164 -14.11 -9.86 1.81
N ILE A 165 -14.71 -8.95 2.57
CA ILE A 165 -14.57 -7.51 2.39
C ILE A 165 -14.07 -6.89 3.70
N VAL A 166 -13.07 -6.02 3.60
CA VAL A 166 -12.62 -5.14 4.67
C VAL A 166 -12.81 -3.70 4.23
N ALA A 167 -13.72 -2.98 4.89
CA ALA A 167 -13.96 -1.56 4.66
C ALA A 167 -13.41 -0.73 5.83
N LEU A 168 -12.63 0.30 5.54
CA LEU A 168 -11.93 1.15 6.51
C LEU A 168 -12.28 2.62 6.33
#